data_e4860cd86c0b248a9a49636e68d14bc3
#
_entry.id   e4860cd86c0b248a9a49636e68d14bc3
#
_cell.length_a   1.000
_cell.length_b   1.000
_cell.length_c   1.000
_cell.angle_alpha   90.00
_cell.angle_beta   90.00
_cell.angle_gamma   90.00
#
_symmetry.space_group_name_H-M   'P 1'
#
loop_
_entity.id
_entity.type
_entity.pdbx_description
1 polymer ?
#
loop_
_entity_poly.entity_id
_entity_poly.type
_entity_poly.pdbx_seq_one_letter_code
_entity_poly.pdbx_strand_id
1 'polypeptide(L)'
;MTITDDPWDAVKDAHAVYTDVHVSMGQADSAARAVALAPYKVTSKLMEAAKPGAIFLHCLPMHRGEEADADVADGPQSAIFDQAENRLHIHKALLMHMLC
;
A
#
# COMPACT_ATOMS: atom_id res chain seq x y z
N MET A 1 12.94 -3.08 13.57
CA MET A 1 11.55 -2.79 13.18
C MET A 1 10.98 -1.81 14.20
N THR A 2 10.40 -0.71 13.73
CA THR A 2 9.73 0.29 14.58
C THR A 2 8.23 0.17 14.35
N ILE A 3 7.42 0.27 15.40
CA ILE A 3 5.96 0.27 15.34
C ILE A 3 5.50 1.61 15.91
N THR A 4 4.64 2.32 15.18
CA THR A 4 4.03 3.58 15.59
C THR A 4 2.58 3.62 15.08
N ASP A 5 1.73 4.36 15.76
CA ASP A 5 0.36 4.65 15.36
C ASP A 5 0.23 6.01 14.63
N ASP A 6 1.33 6.74 14.50
CA ASP A 6 1.39 7.98 13.74
C ASP A 6 1.88 7.70 12.30
N PRO A 7 1.03 7.85 11.27
CA PRO A 7 1.41 7.61 9.89
C PRO A 7 2.50 8.57 9.38
N TRP A 8 2.57 9.77 9.91
CA TRP A 8 3.60 10.76 9.54
C TRP A 8 4.98 10.37 10.05
N ASP A 9 5.04 9.85 11.27
CA ASP A 9 6.28 9.31 11.83
C ASP A 9 6.71 8.03 11.11
N ALA A 10 5.73 7.20 10.73
CA ALA A 10 5.99 5.94 10.02
C ALA A 10 6.61 6.13 8.63
N VAL A 11 6.20 7.17 7.87
CA VAL A 11 6.70 7.40 6.51
C VAL A 11 8.00 8.19 6.45
N LYS A 12 8.43 8.79 7.56
CA LYS A 12 9.64 9.58 7.61
C LYS A 12 10.84 8.73 7.18
N ASP A 13 11.61 9.27 6.21
CA ASP A 13 12.76 8.59 5.61
C ASP A 13 12.44 7.25 4.91
N ALA A 14 11.17 6.92 4.71
CA ALA A 14 10.77 5.70 4.02
C ALA A 14 11.11 5.76 2.52
N HIS A 15 11.62 4.65 1.99
CA HIS A 15 11.88 4.48 0.56
C HIS A 15 10.67 3.92 -0.20
N ALA A 16 9.77 3.28 0.52
CA ALA A 16 8.52 2.77 0.00
C ALA A 16 7.41 2.93 1.05
N VAL A 17 6.23 3.33 0.61
CA VAL A 17 5.01 3.39 1.40
C VAL A 17 4.06 2.32 0.89
N TYR A 18 3.70 1.39 1.75
CA TYR A 18 2.86 0.24 1.41
C TYR A 18 1.56 0.29 2.21
N THR A 19 0.43 0.14 1.55
CA THR A 19 -0.87 -0.04 2.21
C THR A 19 -1.64 -1.22 1.62
N ASP A 20 -2.71 -1.60 2.30
CA ASP A 20 -3.66 -2.64 1.90
C ASP A 20 -5.09 -2.09 1.97
N VAL A 21 -6.07 -2.83 1.50
CA VAL A 21 -7.48 -2.45 1.62
C VAL A 21 -7.86 -2.24 3.09
N HIS A 22 -8.55 -1.15 3.37
CA HIS A 22 -9.03 -0.87 4.71
C HIS A 22 -10.17 -1.81 5.12
N VAL A 23 -11.00 -2.21 4.16
CA VAL A 23 -12.13 -3.10 4.37
C VAL A 23 -12.10 -4.21 3.32
N SER A 24 -11.85 -5.44 3.75
CA SER A 24 -11.89 -6.61 2.89
C SER A 24 -13.33 -7.12 2.71
N MET A 25 -13.61 -7.74 1.56
CA MET A 25 -14.92 -8.34 1.29
C MET A 25 -15.30 -9.35 2.38
N GLY A 26 -16.53 -9.24 2.88
CA GLY A 26 -17.09 -10.17 3.88
C GLY A 26 -16.72 -9.85 5.33
N GLN A 27 -16.04 -8.75 5.62
CA GLN A 27 -15.79 -8.32 6.99
C GLN A 27 -17.02 -7.64 7.59
N ALA A 28 -17.39 -8.07 8.80
CA ALA A 28 -18.38 -7.36 9.62
C ALA A 28 -17.80 -6.01 10.08
N ASP A 29 -18.69 -5.05 10.39
CA ASP A 29 -18.32 -3.70 10.87
C ASP A 29 -17.47 -2.85 9.91
N SER A 30 -17.72 -2.96 8.61
CA SER A 30 -17.02 -2.22 7.57
C SER A 30 -16.99 -0.71 7.78
N ALA A 31 -18.12 -0.13 8.24
CA ALA A 31 -18.24 1.32 8.49
C ALA A 31 -17.37 1.78 9.66
N ALA A 32 -17.37 1.07 10.77
CA ALA A 32 -16.57 1.40 11.94
C ALA A 32 -15.06 1.28 11.61
N ARG A 33 -14.69 0.25 10.85
CA ARG A 33 -13.32 0.04 10.41
C ARG A 33 -12.84 1.13 9.44
N ALA A 34 -13.67 1.53 8.48
CA ALA A 34 -13.36 2.63 7.57
C ALA A 34 -13.09 3.95 8.31
N VAL A 35 -13.90 4.26 9.33
CA VAL A 35 -13.69 5.45 10.18
C VAL A 35 -12.39 5.34 10.96
N ALA A 36 -12.10 4.20 11.56
CA ALA A 36 -10.88 3.99 12.33
C ALA A 36 -9.60 4.06 11.48
N LEU A 37 -9.66 3.62 10.23
CA LEU A 37 -8.52 3.59 9.32
C LEU A 37 -8.39 4.85 8.45
N ALA A 38 -9.38 5.73 8.43
CA ALA A 38 -9.34 6.97 7.66
C ALA A 38 -8.06 7.84 7.90
N PRO A 39 -7.53 7.95 9.14
CA PRO A 39 -6.29 8.69 9.38
C PRO A 39 -5.04 8.10 8.71
N TYR A 40 -5.09 6.81 8.32
CA TYR A 40 -3.99 6.08 7.70
C TYR A 40 -4.05 6.06 6.18
N LYS A 41 -5.01 6.79 5.60
CA LYS A 41 -5.11 6.94 4.15
C LYS A 41 -3.84 7.55 3.57
N VAL A 42 -3.29 6.92 2.53
CA VAL A 42 -2.11 7.43 1.85
C VAL A 42 -2.52 8.56 0.90
N THR A 43 -2.13 9.77 1.26
CA THR A 43 -2.36 10.99 0.48
C THR A 43 -1.08 11.46 -0.19
N SER A 44 -1.19 12.34 -1.19
CA SER A 44 -0.02 12.98 -1.81
C SER A 44 0.86 13.70 -0.79
N LYS A 45 0.26 14.36 0.20
CA LYS A 45 1.00 14.99 1.30
C LYS A 45 1.78 13.98 2.16
N LEU A 46 1.19 12.83 2.43
CA LEU A 46 1.87 11.78 3.18
C LEU A 46 3.05 11.22 2.37
N MET A 47 2.90 11.07 1.06
CA MET A 47 4.00 10.66 0.17
C MET A 47 5.13 11.69 0.10
N GLU A 48 4.80 12.99 0.14
CA GLU A 48 5.79 14.07 0.20
C GLU A 48 6.62 14.07 1.50
N ALA A 49 6.06 13.55 2.59
CA ALA A 49 6.76 13.39 3.87
C ALA A 49 7.74 12.20 3.89
N ALA A 50 7.61 11.30 2.93
CA ALA A 50 8.55 10.20 2.74
C ALA A 50 9.84 10.70 2.06
N LYS A 51 10.79 9.81 1.87
CA LYS A 51 12.05 10.14 1.20
C LYS A 51 11.81 10.58 -0.25
N PRO A 52 12.55 11.56 -0.77
CA PRO A 52 12.48 11.90 -2.19
C PRO A 52 12.71 10.65 -3.06
N GLY A 53 11.80 10.39 -3.99
CA GLY A 53 11.83 9.18 -4.82
C GLY A 53 11.21 7.94 -4.17
N ALA A 54 10.56 8.07 -3.01
CA ALA A 54 9.80 6.97 -2.42
C ALA A 54 8.72 6.48 -3.38
N ILE A 55 8.54 5.17 -3.43
CA ILE A 55 7.50 4.53 -4.25
C ILE A 55 6.27 4.17 -3.42
N PHE A 56 5.11 4.16 -4.07
CA PHE A 56 3.86 3.68 -3.49
C PHE A 56 3.58 2.24 -3.93
N LEU A 57 3.20 1.40 -2.99
CA LEU A 57 2.91 -0.02 -3.17
C LEU A 57 1.53 -0.37 -2.60
N HIS A 58 0.83 -1.29 -3.28
CA HIS A 58 -0.43 -1.86 -2.85
C HIS A 58 -0.60 -3.26 -3.44
N CYS A 59 -1.06 -4.20 -2.64
CA CYS A 59 -1.21 -5.60 -3.08
C CYS A 59 -2.37 -5.83 -4.05
N LEU A 60 -3.25 -4.84 -4.23
CA LEU A 60 -4.50 -4.96 -5.01
C LEU A 60 -5.43 -6.10 -4.54
N PRO A 61 -6.76 -6.00 -4.74
CA PRO A 61 -7.49 -4.84 -5.29
C PRO A 61 -7.50 -3.64 -4.35
N MET A 62 -7.70 -2.43 -4.87
CA MET A 62 -7.76 -1.21 -4.09
C MET A 62 -9.01 -0.38 -4.40
N HIS A 63 -9.41 0.47 -3.45
CA HIS A 63 -10.49 1.45 -3.60
C HIS A 63 -9.90 2.86 -3.54
N ARG A 64 -9.75 3.50 -4.71
CA ARG A 64 -9.25 4.88 -4.78
C ARG A 64 -10.14 5.81 -3.98
N GLY A 65 -9.50 6.63 -3.14
CA GLY A 65 -10.20 7.53 -2.22
C GLY A 65 -10.45 6.95 -0.83
N GLU A 66 -10.32 5.64 -0.63
CA GLU A 66 -10.43 4.99 0.68
C GLU A 66 -9.04 4.83 1.33
N GLU A 67 -8.27 3.82 0.95
CA GLU A 67 -6.95 3.55 1.50
C GLU A 67 -5.81 4.39 0.88
N ALA A 68 -6.02 4.89 -0.33
CA ALA A 68 -5.11 5.84 -0.98
C ALA A 68 -5.87 6.77 -1.92
N ASP A 69 -5.35 7.97 -2.11
CA ASP A 69 -5.88 8.91 -3.11
C ASP A 69 -5.57 8.43 -4.52
N ALA A 70 -6.44 8.78 -5.48
CA ALA A 70 -6.25 8.44 -6.88
C ALA A 70 -4.91 8.97 -7.44
N ASP A 71 -4.53 10.18 -7.04
CA ASP A 71 -3.28 10.82 -7.46
C ASP A 71 -2.04 10.06 -7.00
N VAL A 72 -2.13 9.36 -5.86
CA VAL A 72 -1.07 8.49 -5.36
C VAL A 72 -1.05 7.18 -6.13
N ALA A 73 -2.22 6.56 -6.29
CA ALA A 73 -2.37 5.28 -6.94
C ALA A 73 -1.99 5.28 -8.42
N ASP A 74 -2.33 6.36 -9.12
CA ASP A 74 -2.12 6.51 -10.57
C ASP A 74 -0.98 7.48 -10.90
N GLY A 75 -0.29 8.00 -9.88
CA GLY A 75 0.78 8.98 -10.01
C GLY A 75 2.15 8.37 -10.34
N PRO A 76 3.14 9.21 -10.57
CA PRO A 76 4.48 8.78 -11.03
C PRO A 76 5.27 7.99 -9.98
N GLN A 77 4.90 8.05 -8.72
CA GLN A 77 5.52 7.28 -7.64
C GLN A 77 4.88 5.89 -7.44
N SER A 78 3.78 5.61 -8.14
CA SER A 78 3.07 4.34 -8.02
C SER A 78 3.82 3.21 -8.72
N ALA A 79 4.07 2.13 -8.01
CA ALA A 79 4.61 0.88 -8.53
C ALA A 79 3.65 -0.31 -8.31
N ILE A 80 2.34 -0.02 -8.17
CA ILE A 80 1.34 -1.04 -7.84
C ILE A 80 1.19 -2.10 -8.93
N PHE A 81 1.27 -1.71 -10.19
CA PHE A 81 1.14 -2.64 -11.31
C PHE A 81 2.41 -3.48 -11.50
N ASP A 82 3.59 -2.89 -11.33
CA ASP A 82 4.85 -3.63 -11.31
C ASP A 82 4.88 -4.66 -10.16
N GLN A 83 4.39 -4.28 -9.00
CA GLN A 83 4.23 -5.19 -7.87
C GLN A 83 3.27 -6.34 -8.19
N ALA A 84 2.12 -6.04 -8.81
CA ALA A 84 1.14 -7.04 -9.19
C ALA A 84 1.70 -8.04 -10.22
N GLU A 85 2.42 -7.55 -11.22
CA GLU A 85 3.10 -8.39 -12.21
C GLU A 85 4.19 -9.25 -11.57
N ASN A 86 5.05 -8.67 -10.76
CA ASN A 86 6.12 -9.38 -10.08
C ASN A 86 5.64 -10.52 -9.19
N ARG A 87 4.43 -10.45 -8.70
CA ARG A 87 3.80 -11.54 -7.96
C ARG A 87 3.69 -12.83 -8.79
N LEU A 88 3.40 -12.72 -10.08
CA LEU A 88 3.41 -13.85 -11.00
C LEU A 88 4.83 -14.42 -11.15
N HIS A 89 5.80 -13.57 -11.40
CA HIS A 89 7.18 -13.98 -11.65
C HIS A 89 7.83 -14.65 -10.43
N ILE A 90 7.63 -14.09 -9.23
CA ILE A 90 8.18 -14.68 -8.01
C ILE A 90 7.53 -16.02 -7.66
N HIS A 91 6.21 -16.17 -7.83
CA HIS A 91 5.55 -17.43 -7.60
C HIS A 91 6.00 -18.51 -8.59
N LYS A 92 6.17 -18.15 -9.86
CA LYS A 92 6.74 -19.06 -10.86
C LYS A 92 8.15 -19.52 -10.49
N ALA A 93 9.02 -18.59 -10.08
CA ALA A 93 10.37 -18.93 -9.65
C ALA A 93 10.39 -19.83 -8.41
N LEU A 94 9.54 -19.56 -7.43
CA LEU A 94 9.41 -20.38 -6.23
C LEU A 94 8.94 -21.81 -6.57
N LEU A 95 7.92 -21.95 -7.43
CA LEU A 95 7.45 -23.25 -7.87
C LEU A 95 8.54 -24.03 -8.61
N MET A 96 9.30 -23.39 -9.48
CA MET A 96 10.43 -24.01 -10.16
C MET A 96 11.50 -24.47 -9.17
N HIS A 97 11.82 -23.64 -8.17
CA HIS A 97 12.81 -23.98 -7.13
C HIS A 97 12.35 -25.16 -6.25
N MET A 98 11.07 -25.24 -5.94
CA MET A 98 10.54 -26.28 -5.05
C MET A 98 10.25 -27.60 -5.77
N LEU A 99 9.95 -27.59 -7.07
CA LEU A 99 9.48 -28.75 -7.80
C LEU A 99 10.51 -29.29 -8.83
N CYS A 100 11.50 -28.53 -9.14
CA CYS A 100 12.61 -28.92 -10.02
C CYS A 100 13.93 -28.92 -9.26
#